data_76c40110dd520f6f77d2af3f1087a3ab
#
_entry.id   76c40110dd520f6f77d2af3f1087a3ab
#
_cell.length_a   1.000
_cell.length_b   1.000
_cell.length_c   1.000
_cell.angle_alpha   90.00
_cell.angle_beta   90.00
_cell.angle_gamma   90.00
#
_symmetry.space_group_name_H-M   'P 1'
#
loop_
_entity.id
_entity.type
_entity.pdbx_description
1 polymer ?
#
loop_
_entity_poly.entity_id
_entity_poly.type
_entity_poly.pdbx_seq_one_letter_code
_entity_poly.pdbx_strand_id
1 'polypeptide(L)'
;TNRYCHYCRDRTGTTIKSIFSGRNTPLTMAVCGSKGSFINISQMIACVGQQAISGHRPPDGFEGRSLPHFARGQKTPAAKGFVENSFYTGLTPTEFFFHTMGGREGLVDTAVKTAETGYMQRRLVKCLEDLCAQYDGTVRSSVGDIVEFVFGEDGLDPALME
;
A
#
# COMPACT_ATOMS: atom_id res chain seq x y z
N THR A 1 17.91 12.83 -7.37
CA THR A 1 18.44 11.60 -6.77
C THR A 1 17.35 10.54 -6.58
N ASN A 2 16.17 10.87 -6.08
CA ASN A 2 15.07 9.89 -5.99
C ASN A 2 14.64 9.35 -7.36
N ARG A 3 14.63 10.18 -8.42
CA ARG A 3 14.32 9.75 -9.79
C ARG A 3 15.25 8.65 -10.30
N TYR A 4 16.55 8.72 -10.03
CA TYR A 4 17.49 7.68 -10.47
C TYR A 4 17.27 6.35 -9.73
N CYS A 5 16.95 6.39 -8.47
CA CYS A 5 16.65 5.18 -7.69
C CYS A 5 15.35 4.51 -8.16
N HIS A 6 14.31 5.29 -8.47
CA HIS A 6 13.09 4.77 -9.10
C HIS A 6 13.35 4.19 -10.47
N TYR A 7 14.11 4.88 -11.29
CA TYR A 7 14.48 4.43 -12.64
C TYR A 7 15.24 3.10 -12.64
N CYS A 8 16.22 2.93 -11.75
CA CYS A 8 16.94 1.66 -11.61
C CYS A 8 15.98 0.52 -11.23
N ARG A 9 15.07 0.75 -10.29
CA ARG A 9 14.08 -0.23 -9.87
C ARG A 9 13.11 -0.61 -10.99
N ASP A 10 12.63 0.37 -11.75
CA ASP A 10 11.68 0.16 -12.85
C ASP A 10 12.35 -0.60 -14.01
N ARG A 11 13.60 -0.26 -14.36
CA ARG A 11 14.39 -1.02 -15.36
C ARG A 11 14.66 -2.46 -14.92
N THR A 12 14.95 -2.67 -13.64
CA THR A 12 15.13 -4.03 -13.09
C THR A 12 13.85 -4.83 -13.21
N GLY A 13 12.69 -4.24 -12.92
CA GLY A 13 11.38 -4.88 -13.10
C GLY A 13 11.11 -5.30 -14.54
N THR A 14 11.46 -4.45 -15.52
CA THR A 14 11.30 -4.76 -16.95
C THR A 14 12.24 -5.88 -17.40
N THR A 15 13.49 -5.86 -16.93
CA THR A 15 14.48 -6.90 -17.22
C THR A 15 14.09 -8.24 -16.63
N ILE A 16 13.57 -8.27 -15.40
CA ILE A 16 13.07 -9.47 -14.75
C ILE A 16 11.94 -10.11 -15.58
N LYS A 17 11.03 -9.30 -16.11
CA LYS A 17 9.93 -9.78 -16.97
C LYS A 17 10.44 -10.52 -18.22
N SER A 18 11.57 -10.11 -18.77
CA SER A 18 12.15 -10.73 -19.98
C SER A 18 13.01 -11.98 -19.70
N ILE A 19 13.59 -12.08 -18.51
CA ILE A 19 14.52 -13.17 -18.15
C ILE A 19 13.82 -14.39 -17.57
N PHE A 20 12.74 -14.19 -16.80
CA PHE A 20 12.08 -15.30 -16.12
C PHE A 20 11.24 -16.14 -17.08
N SER A 21 11.36 -17.46 -16.93
CA SER A 21 10.49 -18.42 -17.62
C SER A 21 9.05 -18.35 -17.08
N GLY A 22 8.07 -18.66 -17.90
CA GLY A 22 6.65 -18.68 -17.52
C GLY A 22 6.26 -19.67 -16.41
N ARG A 23 7.22 -20.43 -15.87
CA ARG A 23 7.03 -21.35 -14.73
C ARG A 23 7.34 -20.72 -13.38
N ASN A 24 7.78 -19.46 -13.35
CA ASN A 24 8.05 -18.77 -12.08
C ASN A 24 6.73 -18.34 -11.42
N THR A 25 6.39 -18.93 -10.29
CA THR A 25 5.11 -18.72 -9.60
C THR A 25 4.86 -17.25 -9.20
N PRO A 26 5.82 -16.51 -8.57
CA PRO A 26 5.64 -15.10 -8.28
C PRO A 26 5.40 -14.24 -9.53
N LEU A 27 6.09 -14.56 -10.64
CA LEU A 27 5.88 -13.88 -11.91
C LEU A 27 4.48 -14.15 -12.46
N THR A 28 4.02 -15.39 -12.41
CA THR A 28 2.67 -15.77 -12.85
C THR A 28 1.60 -15.01 -12.06
N MET A 29 1.73 -14.95 -10.71
CA MET A 29 0.81 -14.21 -9.86
C MET A 29 0.80 -12.70 -10.18
N ALA A 30 1.95 -12.12 -10.45
CA ALA A 30 2.05 -10.69 -10.80
C ALA A 30 1.47 -10.39 -12.19
N VAL A 31 1.67 -11.30 -13.16
CA VAL A 31 1.15 -11.13 -14.54
C VAL A 31 -0.37 -11.28 -14.58
N CYS A 32 -0.93 -12.27 -13.88
CA CYS A 32 -2.38 -12.47 -13.84
C CYS A 32 -3.11 -11.47 -12.90
N GLY A 33 -2.37 -10.63 -12.16
CA GLY A 33 -2.95 -9.62 -11.28
C GLY A 33 -3.54 -10.15 -9.97
N SER A 34 -3.35 -11.43 -9.65
CA SER A 34 -3.92 -12.03 -8.43
C SER A 34 -3.26 -11.53 -7.16
N LYS A 35 -1.93 -11.48 -7.11
CA LYS A 35 -1.16 -11.02 -5.94
C LYS A 35 0.24 -10.57 -6.33
N GLY A 36 0.69 -9.52 -5.66
CA GLY A 36 2.03 -8.98 -5.86
C GLY A 36 2.16 -8.11 -7.11
N SER A 37 3.38 -7.65 -7.34
CA SER A 37 3.72 -6.81 -8.49
C SER A 37 5.16 -7.07 -8.92
N PHE A 38 5.56 -6.54 -10.08
CA PHE A 38 6.95 -6.61 -10.54
C PHE A 38 7.93 -5.95 -9.57
N ILE A 39 7.47 -4.92 -8.84
CA ILE A 39 8.27 -4.27 -7.80
C ILE A 39 8.61 -5.26 -6.68
N ASN A 40 7.65 -6.06 -6.24
CA ASN A 40 7.85 -7.05 -5.18
C ASN A 40 8.88 -8.10 -5.62
N ILE A 41 8.80 -8.59 -6.85
CA ILE A 41 9.77 -9.54 -7.41
C ILE A 41 11.16 -8.91 -7.48
N SER A 42 11.24 -7.66 -7.95
CA SER A 42 12.50 -6.92 -8.02
C SER A 42 13.15 -6.75 -6.64
N GLN A 43 12.37 -6.47 -5.61
CA GLN A 43 12.85 -6.35 -4.24
C GLN A 43 13.31 -7.68 -3.65
N MET A 44 12.67 -8.78 -4.02
CA MET A 44 13.10 -10.11 -3.57
C MET A 44 14.42 -10.55 -4.20
N ILE A 45 14.65 -10.22 -5.47
CA ILE A 45 15.76 -10.80 -6.25
C ILE A 45 16.90 -9.80 -6.46
N ALA A 46 16.62 -8.56 -6.81
CA ALA A 46 17.62 -7.59 -7.22
C ALA A 46 18.04 -6.65 -6.09
N CYS A 47 17.20 -5.71 -5.72
CA CYS A 47 17.46 -4.80 -4.60
C CYS A 47 16.15 -4.22 -4.04
N VAL A 48 16.16 -3.91 -2.74
CA VAL A 48 15.00 -3.29 -2.07
C VAL A 48 14.83 -1.84 -2.50
N GLY A 49 15.92 -1.11 -2.67
CA GLY A 49 15.93 0.26 -3.16
C GLY A 49 15.83 1.33 -2.06
N GLN A 50 15.48 2.55 -2.45
CA GLN A 50 15.44 3.70 -1.55
C GLN A 50 14.28 3.59 -0.56
N GLN A 51 14.60 3.71 0.71
CA GLN A 51 13.61 3.86 1.77
C GLN A 51 13.18 5.32 1.88
N ALA A 52 11.89 5.56 2.06
CA ALA A 52 11.31 6.89 2.18
C ALA A 52 10.51 7.01 3.48
N ILE A 53 10.55 8.19 4.08
CA ILE A 53 9.78 8.58 5.25
C ILE A 53 9.08 9.88 4.90
N SER A 54 7.75 9.91 4.94
CA SER A 54 6.93 11.06 4.52
C SER A 54 7.30 11.57 3.11
N GLY A 55 7.59 10.65 2.18
CA GLY A 55 7.97 10.99 0.80
C GLY A 55 9.41 11.50 0.62
N HIS A 56 10.17 11.63 1.68
CA HIS A 56 11.55 12.11 1.67
C HIS A 56 12.54 10.99 2.05
N ARG A 57 13.82 11.20 1.74
CA ARG A 57 14.89 10.34 2.25
C ARG A 57 14.96 10.43 3.77
N PRO A 58 15.44 9.39 4.48
CA PRO A 58 15.55 9.41 5.93
C PRO A 58 16.19 10.72 6.46
N PRO A 59 15.58 11.36 7.45
CA PRO A 59 16.09 12.60 8.02
C PRO A 59 17.37 12.35 8.84
N ASP A 60 18.08 13.44 9.12
CA ASP A 60 19.22 13.41 10.04
C ASP A 60 18.70 13.48 11.49
N GLY A 61 18.44 12.31 12.08
CA GLY A 61 17.98 12.18 13.46
C GLY A 61 19.07 12.45 14.51
N PHE A 62 20.33 12.41 14.10
CA PHE A 62 21.50 12.84 14.88
C PHE A 62 22.03 14.16 14.33
N GLU A 63 22.93 14.78 15.06
CA GLU A 63 23.49 16.08 14.64
C GLU A 63 24.22 15.97 13.29
N GLY A 64 23.58 16.42 12.21
CA GLY A 64 24.10 16.43 10.85
C GLY A 64 24.34 15.07 10.20
N ARG A 65 23.76 13.98 10.74
CA ARG A 65 23.89 12.63 10.21
C ARG A 65 22.66 11.76 10.52
N SER A 66 22.41 10.76 9.69
CA SER A 66 21.25 9.87 9.86
C SER A 66 21.44 8.81 10.94
N LEU A 67 22.65 8.31 11.10
CA LEU A 67 23.04 7.31 12.12
C LEU A 67 24.41 7.65 12.70
N PRO A 68 24.73 7.17 13.94
CA PRO A 68 25.96 7.56 14.64
C PRO A 68 27.27 7.17 13.94
N HIS A 69 27.27 6.11 13.14
CA HIS A 69 28.47 5.61 12.46
C HIS A 69 28.77 6.29 11.12
N PHE A 70 27.86 7.11 10.60
CA PHE A 70 28.12 7.91 9.42
C PHE A 70 28.78 9.23 9.78
N ALA A 71 29.58 9.76 8.87
CA ALA A 71 30.20 11.08 9.04
C ALA A 71 29.14 12.19 8.96
N ARG A 72 29.37 13.28 9.68
CA ARG A 72 28.49 14.47 9.62
C ARG A 72 28.42 15.02 8.19
N GLY A 73 27.21 15.34 7.74
CA GLY A 73 26.99 15.86 6.39
C GLY A 73 27.11 14.83 5.27
N GLN A 74 27.32 13.56 5.58
CA GLN A 74 27.42 12.50 4.57
C GLN A 74 26.07 12.28 3.86
N LYS A 75 26.09 12.35 2.52
CA LYS A 75 24.89 12.18 1.66
C LYS A 75 25.03 11.01 0.68
N THR A 76 25.89 10.04 1.01
CA THR A 76 25.99 8.81 0.21
C THR A 76 24.65 8.05 0.18
N PRO A 77 24.39 7.24 -0.84
CA PRO A 77 23.16 6.45 -0.89
C PRO A 77 22.92 5.61 0.36
N ALA A 78 23.95 4.93 0.84
CA ALA A 78 23.87 4.10 2.05
C ALA A 78 23.52 4.92 3.31
N ALA A 79 24.13 6.13 3.47
CA ALA A 79 23.83 7.02 4.60
C ALA A 79 22.43 7.62 4.56
N LYS A 80 21.79 7.65 3.39
CA LYS A 80 20.45 8.21 3.19
C LYS A 80 19.39 7.16 2.85
N GLY A 81 19.58 5.94 3.30
CA GLY A 81 18.56 4.92 3.31
C GLY A 81 18.37 4.15 2.00
N PHE A 82 19.37 4.15 1.12
CA PHE A 82 19.34 3.27 -0.05
C PHE A 82 19.77 1.86 0.35
N VAL A 83 18.93 0.87 0.06
CA VAL A 83 19.17 -0.55 0.31
C VAL A 83 19.60 -1.19 -1.01
N GLU A 84 20.86 -1.58 -1.11
CA GLU A 84 21.41 -2.22 -2.31
C GLU A 84 21.18 -3.74 -2.34
N ASN A 85 21.02 -4.35 -1.18
CA ASN A 85 20.73 -5.78 -1.08
C ASN A 85 19.27 -6.11 -1.36
N SER A 86 19.02 -7.34 -1.77
CA SER A 86 17.68 -7.91 -1.92
C SER A 86 17.23 -8.62 -0.65
N PHE A 87 15.96 -8.98 -0.59
CA PHE A 87 15.47 -9.83 0.50
C PHE A 87 16.07 -11.24 0.45
N TYR A 88 16.45 -11.72 -0.74
CA TYR A 88 17.10 -13.01 -0.88
C TYR A 88 18.53 -13.02 -0.31
N THR A 89 19.32 -11.98 -0.56
CA THR A 89 20.69 -11.85 -0.02
C THR A 89 20.69 -11.46 1.46
N GLY A 90 19.64 -10.87 1.95
CA GLY A 90 19.53 -10.31 3.28
C GLY A 90 20.03 -8.88 3.38
N LEU A 91 19.50 -8.14 4.35
CA LEU A 91 19.83 -6.73 4.59
C LEU A 91 20.98 -6.61 5.60
N THR A 92 21.84 -5.62 5.41
CA THR A 92 22.81 -5.22 6.44
C THR A 92 22.08 -4.57 7.62
N PRO A 93 22.68 -4.50 8.84
CA PRO A 93 22.02 -3.89 10.00
C PRO A 93 21.55 -2.45 9.75
N THR A 94 22.33 -1.65 9.03
CA THR A 94 21.98 -0.26 8.67
C THR A 94 20.79 -0.22 7.70
N GLU A 95 20.83 -1.03 6.66
CA GLU A 95 19.75 -1.16 5.68
C GLU A 95 18.46 -1.64 6.33
N PHE A 96 18.57 -2.60 7.23
CA PHE A 96 17.43 -3.08 8.00
C PHE A 96 16.82 -1.99 8.87
N PHE A 97 17.64 -1.17 9.51
CA PHE A 97 17.17 -0.06 10.33
C PHE A 97 16.35 0.95 9.50
N PHE A 98 16.87 1.37 8.36
CA PHE A 98 16.15 2.27 7.46
C PHE A 98 14.89 1.65 6.88
N HIS A 99 14.93 0.37 6.55
CA HIS A 99 13.77 -0.36 6.06
C HIS A 99 12.66 -0.42 7.13
N THR A 100 13.03 -0.66 8.37
CA THR A 100 12.09 -0.65 9.50
C THR A 100 11.49 0.74 9.74
N MET A 101 12.28 1.80 9.63
CA MET A 101 11.77 3.18 9.73
C MET A 101 10.70 3.47 8.68
N GLY A 102 10.96 3.11 7.42
CA GLY A 102 9.98 3.28 6.33
C GLY A 102 8.73 2.41 6.52
N GLY A 103 8.92 1.17 6.96
CA GLY A 103 7.81 0.26 7.26
C GLY A 103 6.97 0.69 8.45
N ARG A 104 7.57 1.31 9.47
CA ARG A 104 6.87 1.80 10.65
C ARG A 104 5.86 2.90 10.30
N GLU A 105 6.20 3.78 9.39
CA GLU A 105 5.26 4.79 8.87
C GLU A 105 3.98 4.14 8.30
N GLY A 106 4.13 3.12 7.47
CA GLY A 106 2.98 2.37 6.91
C GLY A 106 2.12 1.69 7.98
N LEU A 107 2.73 1.15 9.04
CA LEU A 107 2.00 0.55 10.15
C LEU A 107 1.19 1.59 10.94
N VAL A 108 1.75 2.76 11.20
CA VAL A 108 1.05 3.87 11.86
C VAL A 108 -0.12 4.36 11.01
N ASP A 109 0.09 4.57 9.71
CA ASP A 109 -0.96 4.96 8.77
C ASP A 109 -2.11 3.95 8.75
N THR A 110 -1.81 2.66 8.75
CA THR A 110 -2.83 1.60 8.78
C THR A 110 -3.66 1.69 10.06
N ALA A 111 -3.03 1.87 11.21
CA ALA A 111 -3.72 1.96 12.50
C ALA A 111 -4.67 3.18 12.55
N VAL A 112 -4.24 4.34 12.05
CA VAL A 112 -5.06 5.56 11.99
C VAL A 112 -6.23 5.39 11.03
N LYS A 113 -5.98 4.93 9.81
CA LYS A 113 -7.02 4.73 8.79
C LYS A 113 -8.08 3.72 9.22
N THR A 114 -7.69 2.67 9.94
CA THR A 114 -8.63 1.67 10.46
C THR A 114 -9.63 2.29 11.41
N ALA A 115 -9.19 3.16 12.33
CA ALA A 115 -10.07 3.84 13.27
C ALA A 115 -11.02 4.83 12.55
N GLU A 116 -10.51 5.62 11.63
CA GLU A 116 -11.30 6.59 10.85
C GLU A 116 -12.36 5.90 9.98
N THR A 117 -11.98 4.84 9.26
CA THR A 117 -12.92 4.09 8.41
C THR A 117 -13.97 3.37 9.24
N GLY A 118 -13.60 2.80 10.40
CA GLY A 118 -14.55 2.19 11.33
C GLY A 118 -15.57 3.19 11.85
N TYR A 119 -15.15 4.39 12.22
CA TYR A 119 -16.06 5.46 12.64
C TYR A 119 -16.97 5.94 11.50
N MET A 120 -16.45 6.10 10.31
CA MET A 120 -17.25 6.45 9.12
C MET A 120 -18.29 5.37 8.83
N GLN A 121 -17.90 4.10 8.86
CA GLN A 121 -18.82 2.97 8.68
C GLN A 121 -19.93 2.97 9.72
N ARG A 122 -19.60 3.19 11.01
CA ARG A 122 -20.61 3.28 12.06
C ARG A 122 -21.65 4.37 11.79
N ARG A 123 -21.20 5.58 11.42
CA ARG A 123 -22.10 6.69 11.08
C ARG A 123 -22.99 6.36 9.89
N LEU A 124 -22.42 5.72 8.86
CA LEU A 124 -23.16 5.33 7.67
C LEU A 124 -24.23 4.29 8.00
N VAL A 125 -23.86 3.24 8.71
CA VAL A 125 -24.79 2.19 9.14
C VAL A 125 -25.91 2.77 10.02
N LYS A 126 -25.57 3.65 10.97
CA LYS A 126 -26.57 4.31 11.82
C LYS A 126 -27.54 5.20 11.04
N CYS A 127 -27.09 5.81 9.96
CA CYS A 127 -27.96 6.62 9.10
C CYS A 127 -28.91 5.75 8.25
N LEU A 128 -28.47 4.56 7.85
CA LEU A 128 -29.18 3.72 6.90
C LEU A 128 -29.96 2.54 7.53
N GLU A 129 -29.73 2.24 8.80
CA GLU A 129 -30.26 1.03 9.46
C GLU A 129 -31.79 0.98 9.51
N ASP A 130 -32.45 2.15 9.48
CA ASP A 130 -33.90 2.24 9.55
C ASP A 130 -34.60 2.19 8.17
N LEU A 131 -33.82 2.21 7.10
CA LEU A 131 -34.36 2.14 5.74
C LEU A 131 -34.70 0.71 5.36
N CYS A 132 -35.94 0.49 4.92
CA CYS A 132 -36.43 -0.83 4.58
C CYS A 132 -37.26 -0.79 3.30
N ALA A 133 -37.02 -1.75 2.40
CA ALA A 133 -37.84 -1.96 1.24
C ALA A 133 -39.22 -2.54 1.65
N GLN A 134 -40.29 -1.93 1.18
CA GLN A 134 -41.66 -2.33 1.43
C GLN A 134 -42.21 -3.19 0.29
N TYR A 135 -43.32 -3.90 0.53
CA TYR A 135 -43.96 -4.74 -0.51
C TYR A 135 -44.54 -3.97 -1.70
N ASP A 136 -44.67 -2.63 -1.57
CA ASP A 136 -45.07 -1.75 -2.68
C ASP A 136 -43.92 -1.29 -3.58
N GLY A 137 -42.69 -1.78 -3.31
CA GLY A 137 -41.47 -1.47 -4.05
C GLY A 137 -40.78 -0.19 -3.57
N THR A 138 -41.39 0.56 -2.62
CA THR A 138 -40.77 1.78 -2.06
C THR A 138 -39.80 1.46 -0.96
N VAL A 139 -38.80 2.32 -0.76
CA VAL A 139 -37.94 2.31 0.43
C VAL A 139 -38.40 3.38 1.39
N ARG A 140 -38.66 2.99 2.64
CA ARG A 140 -39.18 3.89 3.67
C ARG A 140 -38.33 3.90 4.92
N SER A 141 -38.37 5.04 5.61
CA SER A 141 -37.80 5.22 6.94
C SER A 141 -38.69 4.59 8.03
N SER A 142 -38.20 4.54 9.29
CA SER A 142 -38.95 4.06 10.45
C SER A 142 -40.23 4.84 10.73
N VAL A 143 -40.31 6.12 10.33
CA VAL A 143 -41.50 6.96 10.45
C VAL A 143 -42.47 6.82 9.28
N GLY A 144 -42.09 6.08 8.24
CA GLY A 144 -42.95 5.87 7.06
C GLY A 144 -42.71 6.82 5.89
N ASP A 145 -41.76 7.75 5.99
CA ASP A 145 -41.37 8.64 4.90
C ASP A 145 -40.77 7.86 3.76
N ILE A 146 -41.17 8.17 2.54
CA ILE A 146 -40.63 7.57 1.32
C ILE A 146 -39.28 8.20 1.00
N VAL A 147 -38.22 7.39 1.05
CA VAL A 147 -36.85 7.77 0.69
C VAL A 147 -36.62 7.53 -0.79
N GLU A 148 -37.13 6.42 -1.31
CA GLU A 148 -37.02 6.04 -2.70
C GLU A 148 -38.33 5.41 -3.18
N PHE A 149 -38.76 5.74 -4.39
CA PHE A 149 -40.01 5.24 -4.93
C PHE A 149 -39.93 3.81 -5.47
N VAL A 150 -38.79 3.44 -6.03
CA VAL A 150 -38.51 2.10 -6.53
C VAL A 150 -37.14 1.66 -6.05
N PHE A 151 -37.06 0.58 -5.29
CA PHE A 151 -35.81 0.06 -4.74
C PHE A 151 -34.73 -0.10 -5.83
N GLY A 152 -33.61 0.62 -5.70
CA GLY A 152 -32.49 0.59 -6.65
C GLY A 152 -32.84 1.10 -8.06
N GLU A 153 -33.93 1.89 -8.22
CA GLU A 153 -34.49 2.40 -9.49
C GLU A 153 -35.05 1.29 -10.42
N ASP A 154 -34.65 0.05 -10.28
CA ASP A 154 -35.04 -1.10 -11.10
C ASP A 154 -35.90 -2.14 -10.36
N GLY A 155 -36.01 -2.04 -9.05
CA GLY A 155 -36.74 -2.98 -8.19
C GLY A 155 -36.05 -4.34 -8.02
N LEU A 156 -34.82 -4.50 -8.45
CA LEU A 156 -34.05 -5.74 -8.35
C LEU A 156 -33.30 -5.82 -7.02
N ASP A 157 -33.18 -7.03 -6.47
CA ASP A 157 -32.38 -7.28 -5.28
C ASP A 157 -30.89 -7.44 -5.66
N PRO A 158 -29.98 -6.52 -5.24
CA PRO A 158 -28.57 -6.61 -5.55
C PRO A 158 -27.88 -7.90 -5.05
N ALA A 159 -28.44 -8.54 -4.03
CA ALA A 159 -27.90 -9.80 -3.50
C ALA A 159 -28.07 -10.98 -4.47
N LEU A 160 -29.02 -10.87 -5.40
CA LEU A 160 -29.32 -11.91 -6.40
C LEU A 160 -28.74 -11.57 -7.79
N MET A 161 -28.08 -10.44 -7.93
CA MET A 161 -27.43 -10.03 -9.18
C MET A 161 -25.99 -10.56 -9.24
N GLU A 162 -25.58 -11.05 -10.43
CA GLU A 162 -24.19 -11.48 -10.73
C GLU A 162 -23.30 -10.30 -11.16
#